data_cf3ea7aaffbb7a26b06de38eb18160be
#
_entry.id   cf3ea7aaffbb7a26b06de38eb18160be
#
_cell.length_a   1.000
_cell.length_b   1.000
_cell.length_c   1.000
_cell.angle_alpha   90.00
_cell.angle_beta   90.00
_cell.angle_gamma   90.00
#
_symmetry.space_group_name_H-M   'P 1'
#
loop_
_entity.id
_entity.type
_entity.pdbx_description
1 polymer ?
#
loop_
_entity_poly.entity_id
_entity_poly.type
_entity_poly.pdbx_seq_one_letter_code
_entity_poly.pdbx_strand_id
1 'polypeptide(L)'
;ERIAGVLLVGYAVASLLAAALSVAMLASGANLRSIVAFLLGGLDGASWPRVIAAAAPILAATLALAARGRPLAAFLLGDEGAMHLGIDVRRERGIAIALASLATAAAVALAGLVGFVGLVVPHLVRLAVGPDPRAVLPLSALGGALLLLLADSAARTAGLPVGVITALIGAPLLLTLLRRARAG
;
A
#
# COMPACT_ATOMS: atom_id res chain seq x y z
N GLU A 1 17.68 4.00 -18.70
CA GLU A 1 17.71 2.53 -18.93
C GLU A 1 17.49 1.72 -17.63
N ARG A 2 18.07 2.10 -16.48
CA ARG A 2 17.88 1.39 -15.20
C ARG A 2 16.44 1.36 -14.73
N ILE A 3 15.69 2.45 -14.86
CA ILE A 3 14.29 2.54 -14.39
C ILE A 3 13.39 1.63 -15.22
N ALA A 4 13.55 1.61 -16.53
CA ALA A 4 12.78 0.74 -17.42
C ALA A 4 13.04 -0.75 -17.12
N GLY A 5 14.30 -1.13 -16.85
CA GLY A 5 14.64 -2.49 -16.46
C GLY A 5 13.97 -2.93 -15.15
N VAL A 6 13.97 -2.09 -14.12
CA VAL A 6 13.28 -2.39 -12.84
C VAL A 6 11.78 -2.54 -13.04
N LEU A 7 11.16 -1.68 -13.86
CA LEU A 7 9.73 -1.76 -14.16
C LEU A 7 9.38 -3.05 -14.92
N LEU A 8 10.19 -3.44 -15.91
CA LEU A 8 9.99 -4.67 -16.66
C LEU A 8 10.13 -5.92 -15.79
N VAL A 9 11.14 -5.98 -14.93
CA VAL A 9 11.31 -7.09 -13.98
C VAL A 9 10.15 -7.13 -13.00
N GLY A 10 9.73 -5.98 -12.45
CA GLY A 10 8.57 -5.89 -11.58
C GLY A 10 7.28 -6.39 -12.24
N TYR A 11 7.06 -6.00 -13.49
CA TYR A 11 5.91 -6.47 -14.28
C TYR A 11 5.95 -7.98 -14.55
N ALA A 12 7.11 -8.52 -14.93
CA ALA A 12 7.28 -9.95 -15.17
C ALA A 12 7.01 -10.78 -13.89
N VAL A 13 7.54 -10.35 -12.75
CA VAL A 13 7.30 -11.01 -11.45
C VAL A 13 5.83 -10.92 -11.07
N ALA A 14 5.20 -9.75 -11.22
CA ALA A 14 3.78 -9.57 -10.93
C ALA A 14 2.89 -10.48 -11.81
N SER A 15 3.21 -10.59 -13.11
CA SER A 15 2.49 -11.45 -14.05
C SER A 15 2.63 -12.94 -13.68
N LEU A 16 3.83 -13.38 -13.28
CA LEU A 16 4.06 -14.75 -12.84
C LEU A 16 3.26 -15.07 -11.55
N LEU A 17 3.29 -14.16 -10.58
CA LEU A 17 2.52 -14.31 -9.34
C LEU A 17 1.02 -14.30 -9.58
N ALA A 18 0.53 -13.45 -10.49
CA ALA A 18 -0.88 -13.43 -10.88
C ALA A 18 -1.32 -14.74 -11.53
N ALA A 19 -0.48 -15.31 -12.41
CA ALA A 19 -0.74 -16.62 -13.01
C ALA A 19 -0.76 -17.74 -11.95
N ALA A 20 0.21 -17.75 -11.03
CA ALA A 20 0.24 -18.71 -9.92
C ALA A 20 -1.00 -18.60 -9.02
N LEU A 21 -1.42 -17.37 -8.68
CA LEU A 21 -2.63 -17.12 -7.92
C LEU A 21 -3.87 -17.64 -8.66
N SER A 22 -3.99 -17.40 -9.96
CA SER A 22 -5.10 -17.88 -10.78
C SER A 22 -5.20 -19.40 -10.78
N VAL A 23 -4.05 -20.09 -10.93
CA VAL A 23 -3.99 -21.57 -10.83
C VAL A 23 -4.41 -22.05 -9.45
N ALA A 24 -3.91 -21.42 -8.40
CA ALA A 24 -4.27 -21.78 -7.01
C ALA A 24 -5.77 -21.58 -6.73
N MET A 25 -6.35 -20.49 -7.24
CA MET A 25 -7.80 -20.24 -7.13
C MET A 25 -8.63 -21.29 -7.87
N LEU A 26 -8.24 -21.68 -9.09
CA LEU A 26 -8.90 -22.74 -9.85
C LEU A 26 -8.78 -24.10 -9.14
N ALA A 27 -7.61 -24.43 -8.62
CA ALA A 27 -7.37 -25.68 -7.91
C ALA A 27 -8.11 -25.76 -6.56
N SER A 28 -8.38 -24.62 -5.92
CA SER A 28 -9.09 -24.58 -4.63
C SER A 28 -10.60 -24.83 -4.73
N GLY A 29 -11.18 -24.93 -5.94
CA GLY A 29 -12.62 -25.06 -6.15
C GLY A 29 -13.41 -23.83 -5.68
N ALA A 30 -12.75 -22.68 -5.53
CA ALA A 30 -13.39 -21.45 -5.09
C ALA A 30 -14.46 -21.01 -6.09
N ASN A 31 -15.61 -20.58 -5.57
CA ASN A 31 -16.68 -20.00 -6.39
C ASN A 31 -16.18 -18.72 -7.08
N LEU A 32 -16.58 -18.53 -8.34
CA LEU A 32 -16.30 -17.30 -9.08
C LEU A 32 -16.67 -16.04 -8.29
N ARG A 33 -17.78 -16.09 -7.53
CA ARG A 33 -18.25 -15.01 -6.67
C ARG A 33 -17.21 -14.66 -5.59
N SER A 34 -16.59 -15.65 -4.96
CA SER A 34 -15.55 -15.44 -3.94
C SER A 34 -14.28 -14.84 -4.53
N ILE A 35 -13.91 -15.27 -5.74
CA ILE A 35 -12.75 -14.73 -6.47
C ILE A 35 -12.98 -13.26 -6.81
N VAL A 36 -14.14 -12.95 -7.38
CA VAL A 36 -14.50 -11.57 -7.73
C VAL A 36 -14.57 -10.69 -6.47
N ALA A 37 -15.18 -11.16 -5.39
CA ALA A 37 -15.26 -10.44 -4.13
C ALA A 37 -13.85 -10.12 -3.57
N PHE A 38 -12.91 -11.07 -3.64
CA PHE A 38 -11.52 -10.84 -3.23
C PHE A 38 -10.82 -9.81 -4.13
N LEU A 39 -11.02 -9.88 -5.45
CA LEU A 39 -10.41 -8.93 -6.40
C LEU A 39 -10.98 -7.51 -6.26
N LEU A 40 -12.24 -7.39 -5.85
CA LEU A 40 -12.88 -6.09 -5.61
C LEU A 40 -12.57 -5.50 -4.23
N GLY A 41 -11.97 -6.30 -3.35
CA GLY A 41 -11.62 -5.91 -1.99
C GLY A 41 -12.83 -5.69 -1.08
N GLY A 42 -12.74 -6.16 0.15
CA GLY A 42 -13.81 -6.02 1.12
C GLY A 42 -13.40 -6.48 2.52
N LEU A 43 -14.11 -5.99 3.52
CA LEU A 43 -13.90 -6.34 4.92
C LEU A 43 -15.01 -7.25 5.47
N ASP A 44 -15.96 -7.68 4.62
CA ASP A 44 -17.13 -8.48 5.04
C ASP A 44 -16.77 -9.86 5.58
N GLY A 45 -15.63 -10.42 5.15
CA GLY A 45 -15.09 -11.69 5.65
C GLY A 45 -14.15 -11.54 6.86
N ALA A 46 -14.06 -10.35 7.46
CA ALA A 46 -13.19 -10.11 8.60
C ALA A 46 -13.67 -10.89 9.83
N SER A 47 -12.76 -11.61 10.46
CA SER A 47 -12.98 -12.32 11.73
C SER A 47 -11.80 -12.06 12.66
N TRP A 48 -12.05 -12.09 13.96
CA TRP A 48 -10.99 -11.82 14.95
C TRP A 48 -9.71 -12.64 14.74
N PRO A 49 -9.76 -13.97 14.45
CA PRO A 49 -8.54 -14.74 14.18
C PRO A 49 -7.77 -14.22 12.95
N ARG A 50 -8.48 -13.87 11.86
CA ARG A 50 -7.86 -13.32 10.65
C ARG A 50 -7.26 -11.94 10.87
N VAL A 51 -7.96 -11.09 11.62
CA VAL A 51 -7.47 -9.75 11.98
C VAL A 51 -6.21 -9.85 12.81
N ILE A 52 -6.17 -10.70 13.84
CA ILE A 52 -4.99 -10.91 14.70
C ILE A 52 -3.81 -11.45 13.87
N ALA A 53 -4.07 -12.43 13.00
CA ALA A 53 -3.04 -13.01 12.14
C ALA A 53 -2.42 -11.98 11.17
N ALA A 54 -3.23 -11.07 10.60
CA ALA A 54 -2.75 -10.02 9.72
C ALA A 54 -2.14 -8.84 10.51
N ALA A 55 -2.68 -8.51 11.67
CA ALA A 55 -2.21 -7.40 12.50
C ALA A 55 -0.75 -7.58 12.94
N ALA A 56 -0.34 -8.79 13.28
CA ALA A 56 1.03 -9.07 13.74
C ALA A 56 2.10 -8.66 12.71
N PRO A 57 2.09 -9.15 11.45
CA PRO A 57 3.08 -8.74 10.46
C PRO A 57 2.91 -7.27 10.04
N ILE A 58 1.69 -6.73 9.98
CA ILE A 58 1.45 -5.31 9.66
C ILE A 58 2.07 -4.41 10.73
N LEU A 59 1.79 -4.65 12.00
CA LEU A 59 2.32 -3.87 13.11
C LEU A 59 3.84 -4.01 13.19
N ALA A 60 4.38 -5.22 13.09
CA ALA A 60 5.82 -5.45 13.12
C ALA A 60 6.53 -4.68 12.00
N ALA A 61 6.04 -4.76 10.77
CA ALA A 61 6.61 -4.05 9.63
C ALA A 61 6.47 -2.53 9.77
N THR A 62 5.31 -2.04 10.20
CA THR A 62 5.06 -0.61 10.40
C THR A 62 5.93 -0.01 11.49
N LEU A 63 6.07 -0.69 12.63
CA LEU A 63 6.94 -0.27 13.73
C LEU A 63 8.41 -0.31 13.31
N ALA A 64 8.84 -1.35 12.58
CA ALA A 64 10.20 -1.44 12.06
C ALA A 64 10.50 -0.32 11.05
N LEU A 65 9.55 0.07 10.20
CA LEU A 65 9.68 1.22 9.30
C LEU A 65 9.71 2.55 10.08
N ALA A 66 8.87 2.71 11.08
CA ALA A 66 8.86 3.91 11.93
C ALA A 66 10.17 4.09 12.68
N ALA A 67 10.76 3.00 13.20
CA ALA A 67 12.07 3.01 13.84
C ALA A 67 13.21 3.43 12.89
N ARG A 68 13.00 3.29 11.57
CA ARG A 68 13.94 3.72 10.52
C ARG A 68 13.66 5.13 9.98
N GLY A 69 12.89 5.91 10.66
CA GLY A 69 12.54 7.27 10.23
C GLY A 69 13.77 8.16 9.94
N ARG A 70 14.89 7.99 10.67
CA ARG A 70 16.14 8.74 10.42
C ARG A 70 16.81 8.35 9.08
N PRO A 71 17.12 7.07 8.79
CA PRO A 71 17.63 6.66 7.50
C PRO A 71 16.70 7.04 6.35
N LEU A 72 15.38 6.87 6.51
CA LEU A 72 14.40 7.23 5.49
C LEU A 72 14.33 8.74 5.24
N ALA A 73 14.49 9.58 6.26
CA ALA A 73 14.55 11.03 6.11
C ALA A 73 15.78 11.48 5.31
N ALA A 74 16.91 10.78 5.44
CA ALA A 74 18.11 11.11 4.67
C ALA A 74 17.92 10.95 3.15
N PHE A 75 17.01 10.08 2.71
CA PHE A 75 16.68 9.96 1.27
C PHE A 75 16.03 11.22 0.69
N LEU A 76 15.53 12.13 1.51
CA LEU A 76 15.05 13.45 1.04
C LEU A 76 16.19 14.32 0.49
N LEU A 77 17.45 14.04 0.88
CA LEU A 77 18.65 14.71 0.36
C LEU A 77 19.20 14.05 -0.92
N GLY A 78 18.51 13.03 -1.42
CA GLY A 78 18.99 12.19 -2.52
C GLY A 78 19.97 11.10 -2.07
N ASP A 79 20.32 10.22 -2.99
CA ASP A 79 21.18 9.06 -2.70
C ASP A 79 22.60 9.50 -2.27
N GLU A 80 23.17 10.51 -2.93
CA GLU A 80 24.49 11.05 -2.60
C GLU A 80 24.49 11.71 -1.20
N GLY A 81 23.48 12.53 -0.92
CA GLY A 81 23.32 13.15 0.39
C GLY A 81 23.19 12.14 1.53
N ALA A 82 22.42 11.07 1.32
CA ALA A 82 22.28 9.98 2.28
C ALA A 82 23.60 9.23 2.52
N MET A 83 24.39 8.98 1.47
CA MET A 83 25.72 8.34 1.58
C MET A 83 26.69 9.23 2.36
N HIS A 84 26.68 10.54 2.16
CA HIS A 84 27.50 11.48 2.95
C HIS A 84 27.16 11.47 4.46
N LEU A 85 25.94 11.11 4.82
CA LEU A 85 25.53 10.90 6.20
C LEU A 85 25.89 9.50 6.74
N GLY A 86 26.65 8.70 5.98
CA GLY A 86 27.06 7.35 6.38
C GLY A 86 25.97 6.28 6.26
N ILE A 87 24.90 6.56 5.49
CA ILE A 87 23.80 5.62 5.32
C ILE A 87 24.06 4.72 4.11
N ASP A 88 23.98 3.40 4.32
CA ASP A 88 23.98 2.42 3.24
C ASP A 88 22.62 2.44 2.53
N VAL A 89 22.53 3.25 1.46
CA VAL A 89 21.35 3.48 0.64
C VAL A 89 20.77 2.17 0.11
N ARG A 90 21.62 1.25 -0.36
CA ARG A 90 21.17 -0.02 -0.94
C ARG A 90 20.50 -0.91 0.11
N ARG A 91 21.11 -1.02 1.28
CA ARG A 91 20.60 -1.82 2.39
C ARG A 91 19.30 -1.24 2.96
N GLU A 92 19.28 0.06 3.26
CA GLU A 92 18.09 0.70 3.83
C GLU A 92 16.90 0.70 2.89
N ARG A 93 17.13 0.92 1.58
CA ARG A 93 16.09 0.81 0.55
C ARG A 93 15.55 -0.61 0.43
N GLY A 94 16.43 -1.62 0.46
CA GLY A 94 16.03 -3.03 0.44
C GLY A 94 15.17 -3.40 1.64
N ILE A 95 15.55 -2.97 2.84
CA ILE A 95 14.78 -3.21 4.08
C ILE A 95 13.42 -2.50 4.00
N ALA A 96 13.38 -1.24 3.55
CA ALA A 96 12.14 -0.49 3.44
C ALA A 96 11.16 -1.16 2.46
N ILE A 97 11.64 -1.62 1.30
CA ILE A 97 10.83 -2.35 0.32
C ILE A 97 10.32 -3.67 0.91
N ALA A 98 11.18 -4.46 1.57
CA ALA A 98 10.79 -5.73 2.15
C ALA A 98 9.72 -5.57 3.24
N LEU A 99 9.88 -4.60 4.14
CA LEU A 99 8.91 -4.31 5.20
C LEU A 99 7.58 -3.79 4.63
N ALA A 100 7.63 -2.88 3.66
CA ALA A 100 6.44 -2.37 2.99
C ALA A 100 5.70 -3.48 2.24
N SER A 101 6.42 -4.36 1.55
CA SER A 101 5.84 -5.52 0.86
C SER A 101 5.19 -6.49 1.83
N LEU A 102 5.82 -6.76 2.98
CA LEU A 102 5.25 -7.63 4.02
C LEU A 102 3.94 -7.06 4.58
N ALA A 103 3.93 -5.76 4.93
CA ALA A 103 2.73 -5.10 5.43
C ALA A 103 1.60 -5.12 4.39
N THR A 104 1.93 -4.83 3.13
CA THR A 104 0.95 -4.83 2.02
C THR A 104 0.42 -6.23 1.75
N ALA A 105 1.27 -7.25 1.72
CA ALA A 105 0.85 -8.63 1.50
C ALA A 105 -0.11 -9.12 2.59
N ALA A 106 0.19 -8.81 3.86
CA ALA A 106 -0.69 -9.16 4.98
C ALA A 106 -2.03 -8.42 4.91
N ALA A 107 -2.04 -7.13 4.53
CA ALA A 107 -3.25 -6.35 4.36
C ALA A 107 -4.12 -6.88 3.20
N VAL A 108 -3.50 -7.20 2.05
CA VAL A 108 -4.20 -7.77 0.88
C VAL A 108 -4.74 -9.17 1.18
N ALA A 109 -4.01 -10.00 1.92
CA ALA A 109 -4.48 -11.32 2.34
C ALA A 109 -5.74 -11.24 3.22
N LEU A 110 -5.89 -10.18 4.00
CA LEU A 110 -7.07 -9.95 4.86
C LEU A 110 -8.25 -9.33 4.10
N ALA A 111 -7.99 -8.25 3.36
CA ALA A 111 -9.00 -7.35 2.82
C ALA A 111 -9.18 -7.45 1.29
N GLY A 112 -8.40 -8.30 0.60
CA GLY A 112 -8.35 -8.30 -0.85
C GLY A 112 -7.69 -7.04 -1.43
N LEU A 113 -7.95 -6.76 -2.71
CA LEU A 113 -7.34 -5.64 -3.40
C LEU A 113 -8.08 -4.34 -3.10
N VAL A 114 -7.53 -3.52 -2.22
CA VAL A 114 -8.02 -2.15 -1.95
C VAL A 114 -7.03 -1.15 -2.53
N GLY A 115 -7.45 -0.45 -3.58
CA GLY A 115 -6.58 0.50 -4.31
C GLY A 115 -6.59 1.91 -3.73
N PHE A 116 -5.64 2.72 -4.20
CA PHE A 116 -5.53 4.17 -4.01
C PHE A 116 -5.23 4.67 -2.59
N VAL A 117 -5.62 3.97 -1.52
CA VAL A 117 -5.40 4.41 -0.12
C VAL A 117 -3.93 4.73 0.14
N GLY A 118 -3.04 3.82 -0.24
CA GLY A 118 -1.58 3.97 -0.04
C GLY A 118 -0.92 5.05 -0.91
N LEU A 119 -1.59 5.58 -1.92
CA LEU A 119 -1.11 6.70 -2.73
C LEU A 119 -1.71 8.03 -2.28
N VAL A 120 -3.01 8.04 -2.06
CA VAL A 120 -3.77 9.25 -1.76
C VAL A 120 -3.46 9.77 -0.36
N VAL A 121 -3.54 8.92 0.64
CA VAL A 121 -3.38 9.34 2.04
C VAL A 121 -1.98 9.87 2.34
N PRO A 122 -0.87 9.18 1.98
CA PRO A 122 0.47 9.73 2.21
C PRO A 122 0.72 11.03 1.44
N HIS A 123 0.09 11.19 0.27
CA HIS A 123 0.22 12.43 -0.48
C HIS A 123 -0.48 13.60 0.23
N LEU A 124 -1.71 13.42 0.70
CA LEU A 124 -2.44 14.43 1.48
C LEU A 124 -1.72 14.78 2.78
N VAL A 125 -1.17 13.77 3.47
CA VAL A 125 -0.39 13.99 4.69
C VAL A 125 0.85 14.81 4.39
N ARG A 126 1.59 14.52 3.31
CA ARG A 126 2.78 15.33 2.93
C ARG A 126 2.42 16.78 2.60
N LEU A 127 1.27 17.02 2.02
CA LEU A 127 0.79 18.39 1.77
C LEU A 127 0.47 19.13 3.07
N ALA A 128 0.02 18.42 4.11
CA ALA A 128 -0.37 19.02 5.38
C ALA A 128 0.81 19.26 6.34
N VAL A 129 1.74 18.27 6.45
CA VAL A 129 2.80 18.28 7.47
C VAL A 129 4.23 18.24 6.90
N GLY A 130 4.37 18.28 5.57
CA GLY A 130 5.67 18.20 4.90
C GLY A 130 6.14 16.77 4.62
N PRO A 131 7.32 16.61 4.00
CA PRO A 131 7.80 15.33 3.48
C PRO A 131 8.51 14.44 4.51
N ASP A 132 8.68 14.86 5.77
CA ASP A 132 9.42 14.09 6.77
C ASP A 132 8.76 12.72 7.03
N PRO A 133 9.46 11.60 6.75
CA PRO A 133 8.92 10.25 6.97
C PRO A 133 8.50 9.98 8.41
N ARG A 134 9.09 10.65 9.40
CA ARG A 134 8.77 10.49 10.83
C ARG A 134 7.35 10.94 11.16
N ALA A 135 6.86 11.97 10.48
CA ALA A 135 5.49 12.44 10.60
C ALA A 135 4.57 11.74 9.59
N VAL A 136 5.05 11.56 8.35
CA VAL A 136 4.26 10.99 7.25
C VAL A 136 3.85 9.55 7.53
N LEU A 137 4.74 8.70 8.05
CA LEU A 137 4.43 7.29 8.29
C LEU A 137 3.27 7.09 9.29
N PRO A 138 3.35 7.62 10.54
CA PRO A 138 2.26 7.40 11.50
C PRO A 138 0.96 8.09 11.09
N LEU A 139 1.03 9.31 10.55
CA LEU A 139 -0.16 10.03 10.11
C LEU A 139 -0.82 9.37 8.90
N SER A 140 -0.03 8.79 7.99
CA SER A 140 -0.57 8.02 6.87
C SER A 140 -1.23 6.71 7.32
N ALA A 141 -0.70 6.06 8.35
CA ALA A 141 -1.32 4.87 8.92
C ALA A 141 -2.69 5.21 9.54
N LEU A 142 -2.77 6.27 10.34
CA LEU A 142 -4.02 6.75 10.93
C LEU A 142 -5.02 7.25 9.88
N GLY A 143 -4.56 8.07 8.95
CA GLY A 143 -5.39 8.59 7.87
C GLY A 143 -5.90 7.50 6.94
N GLY A 144 -5.07 6.50 6.64
CA GLY A 144 -5.45 5.32 5.87
C GLY A 144 -6.51 4.47 6.58
N ALA A 145 -6.35 4.25 7.88
CA ALA A 145 -7.33 3.54 8.69
C ALA A 145 -8.68 4.28 8.71
N LEU A 146 -8.65 5.61 8.90
CA LEU A 146 -9.86 6.44 8.87
C LEU A 146 -10.55 6.41 7.50
N LEU A 147 -9.78 6.57 6.42
CA LEU A 147 -10.32 6.51 5.06
C LEU A 147 -10.96 5.16 4.76
N LEU A 148 -10.32 4.05 5.17
CA LEU A 148 -10.87 2.71 5.00
C LEU A 148 -12.14 2.50 5.82
N LEU A 149 -12.20 2.99 7.04
CA LEU A 149 -13.39 2.91 7.89
C LEU A 149 -14.58 3.66 7.26
N LEU A 150 -14.34 4.86 6.73
CA LEU A 150 -15.36 5.65 6.03
C LEU A 150 -15.78 4.97 4.73
N ALA A 151 -14.83 4.44 3.95
CA ALA A 151 -15.11 3.75 2.71
C ALA A 151 -15.91 2.44 2.96
N ASP A 152 -15.57 1.66 3.99
CA ASP A 152 -16.30 0.46 4.37
C ASP A 152 -17.73 0.79 4.82
N SER A 153 -17.91 1.84 5.63
CA SER A 153 -19.23 2.31 6.05
C SER A 153 -20.09 2.72 4.85
N ALA A 154 -19.53 3.47 3.90
CA ALA A 154 -20.21 3.85 2.67
C ALA A 154 -20.49 2.64 1.77
N ALA A 155 -19.57 1.70 1.66
CA ALA A 155 -19.69 0.49 0.86
C ALA A 155 -20.85 -0.39 1.37
N ARG A 156 -20.96 -0.58 2.68
CA ARG A 156 -22.05 -1.35 3.31
C ARG A 156 -23.43 -0.73 3.08
N THR A 157 -23.53 0.59 3.15
CA THR A 157 -24.79 1.30 2.87
C THR A 157 -25.19 1.25 1.41
N ALA A 158 -24.21 1.27 0.50
CA ALA A 158 -24.43 1.22 -0.96
C ALA A 158 -24.53 -0.22 -1.50
N GLY A 159 -24.23 -1.26 -0.71
CA GLY A 159 -24.15 -2.65 -1.18
C GLY A 159 -23.01 -2.88 -2.18
N LEU A 160 -21.94 -2.12 -2.09
CA LEU A 160 -20.79 -2.17 -3.01
C LEU A 160 -19.53 -2.67 -2.29
N PRO A 161 -18.57 -3.30 -3.00
CA PRO A 161 -17.25 -3.61 -2.44
C PRO A 161 -16.46 -2.35 -2.07
N VAL A 162 -15.67 -2.42 -0.98
CA VAL A 162 -14.87 -1.29 -0.49
C VAL A 162 -13.88 -0.79 -1.54
N GLY A 163 -13.27 -1.70 -2.31
CA GLY A 163 -12.31 -1.32 -3.37
C GLY A 163 -12.94 -0.47 -4.47
N VAL A 164 -14.23 -0.64 -4.76
CA VAL A 164 -14.96 0.21 -5.71
C VAL A 164 -15.08 1.63 -5.16
N ILE A 165 -15.45 1.79 -3.90
CA ILE A 165 -15.58 3.10 -3.24
C ILE A 165 -14.22 3.81 -3.20
N THR A 166 -13.16 3.10 -2.78
CA THR A 166 -11.81 3.69 -2.74
C THR A 166 -11.29 4.07 -4.12
N ALA A 167 -11.62 3.30 -5.17
CA ALA A 167 -11.27 3.63 -6.55
C ALA A 167 -12.03 4.86 -7.06
N LEU A 168 -13.32 4.97 -6.79
CA LEU A 168 -14.14 6.12 -7.18
C LEU A 168 -13.66 7.44 -6.55
N ILE A 169 -13.15 7.38 -5.33
CA ILE A 169 -12.60 8.55 -4.63
C ILE A 169 -11.15 8.79 -5.07
N GLY A 170 -10.35 7.73 -5.11
CA GLY A 170 -8.90 7.80 -5.29
C GLY A 170 -8.47 8.15 -6.71
N ALA A 171 -9.12 7.59 -7.73
CA ALA A 171 -8.72 7.83 -9.12
C ALA A 171 -8.91 9.29 -9.57
N PRO A 172 -10.06 9.96 -9.33
CA PRO A 172 -10.20 11.38 -9.66
C PRO A 172 -9.22 12.26 -8.89
N LEU A 173 -9.00 11.96 -7.59
CA LEU A 173 -8.06 12.71 -6.77
C LEU A 173 -6.63 12.59 -7.32
N LEU A 174 -6.19 11.39 -7.66
CA LEU A 174 -4.87 11.17 -8.25
C LEU A 174 -4.71 11.92 -9.58
N LEU A 175 -5.73 11.91 -10.44
CA LEU A 175 -5.71 12.64 -11.70
C LEU A 175 -5.60 14.15 -11.50
N THR A 176 -6.31 14.71 -10.51
CA THR A 176 -6.22 16.15 -10.19
C THR A 176 -4.84 16.53 -9.66
N LEU A 177 -4.24 15.67 -8.82
CA LEU A 177 -2.89 15.86 -8.28
C LEU A 177 -1.83 15.81 -9.38
N LEU A 178 -1.92 14.85 -10.30
CA LEU A 178 -1.01 14.74 -11.44
C LEU A 178 -1.11 15.95 -12.40
N ARG A 179 -2.30 16.48 -12.61
CA ARG A 179 -2.49 17.70 -13.41
C ARG A 179 -1.81 18.90 -12.75
N ARG A 180 -1.95 19.08 -11.46
CA ARG A 180 -1.30 20.18 -10.71
C ARG A 180 0.22 20.07 -10.72
N ALA A 181 0.78 18.86 -10.58
CA ALA A 181 2.22 18.61 -10.62
C ALA A 181 2.85 18.88 -12.01
N ARG A 182 2.05 18.88 -13.10
CA ARG A 182 2.53 19.19 -14.46
C ARG A 182 2.39 20.69 -14.81
N ALA A 183 1.60 21.42 -14.04
CA ALA A 183 1.30 22.84 -14.31
C ALA A 183 2.20 23.81 -13.52
N GLY A 184 2.99 23.33 -12.57
CA GLY A 184 4.01 24.07 -11.82
C GLY A 184 5.41 23.55 -12.11
#